data_0c3d7c9ea73da72b5720f9392eaa7b1d
#
_entry.id   0c3d7c9ea73da72b5720f9392eaa7b1d
#
_cell.length_a   1.000
_cell.length_b   1.000
_cell.length_c   1.000
_cell.angle_alpha   90.00
_cell.angle_beta   90.00
_cell.angle_gamma   90.00
#
_symmetry.space_group_name_H-M   'P 1'
#
loop_
_entity.id
_entity.type
_entity.pdbx_description
1 polymer ?
#
loop_
_entity_poly.entity_id
_entity_poly.type
_entity_poly.pdbx_seq_one_letter_code
_entity_poly.pdbx_strand_id
1 'polypeptide(L)'
;ELPSTLNSYTPIVIPIVLIGTQSVVSLVFEEGHFLRTIFLYLGWPVVALTIGVWLAYRNIKSKDDKQKAKDAWVESALKTSAMILVVTGLGGSLSAILRGTPAVDYITTMFTDYGLPTILLPFVIGIIGNMITGSTTVGVITAASLVAPMLGSLGLSPEAAMLAGASGSVIIKYVNSSYFWVCTSLSKLSVPDAVFSYGG
;
A
#
# COMPACT_ATOMS: atom_id res chain seq x y z
N GLU A 1 -23.40 17.49 15.52
CA GLU A 1 -23.34 16.26 16.31
C GLU A 1 -22.41 15.26 15.63
N LEU A 2 -21.45 14.73 16.37
CA LEU A 2 -20.55 13.68 15.89
C LEU A 2 -21.30 12.35 15.72
N PRO A 3 -20.94 11.50 14.76
CA PRO A 3 -21.49 10.16 14.66
C PRO A 3 -21.09 9.33 15.90
N SER A 4 -21.88 8.28 16.20
CA SER A 4 -21.51 7.35 17.28
C SER A 4 -20.17 6.66 16.96
N THR A 5 -19.44 6.24 17.99
CA THR A 5 -18.13 5.56 17.83
C THR A 5 -18.21 4.40 16.84
N LEU A 6 -19.25 3.56 16.97
CA LEU A 6 -19.45 2.42 16.08
C LEU A 6 -19.60 2.87 14.61
N ASN A 7 -20.44 3.86 14.36
CA ASN A 7 -20.66 4.39 13.01
C ASN A 7 -19.41 5.03 12.41
N SER A 8 -18.51 5.56 13.24
CA SER A 8 -17.25 6.16 12.78
C SER A 8 -16.27 5.12 12.26
N TYR A 9 -16.27 3.90 12.80
CA TYR A 9 -15.39 2.83 12.38
C TYR A 9 -15.94 1.98 11.22
N THR A 10 -17.28 1.92 11.04
CA THR A 10 -17.88 1.08 9.99
C THR A 10 -17.33 1.31 8.58
N PRO A 11 -17.04 2.55 8.12
CA PRO A 11 -16.49 2.79 6.78
C PRO A 11 -15.12 2.15 6.53
N ILE A 12 -14.38 1.90 7.59
CA ILE A 12 -13.02 1.30 7.51
C ILE A 12 -13.12 -0.21 7.75
N VAL A 13 -13.83 -0.63 8.79
CA VAL A 13 -13.88 -2.03 9.22
C VAL A 13 -14.65 -2.90 8.22
N ILE A 14 -15.78 -2.41 7.68
CA ILE A 14 -16.61 -3.20 6.77
C ILE A 14 -15.85 -3.60 5.48
N PRO A 15 -15.19 -2.69 4.75
CA PRO A 15 -14.37 -3.09 3.60
C PRO A 15 -13.29 -4.12 3.94
N ILE A 16 -12.58 -3.95 5.05
CA ILE A 16 -11.53 -4.87 5.48
C ILE A 16 -12.10 -6.26 5.74
N VAL A 17 -13.23 -6.34 6.46
CA VAL A 17 -13.90 -7.60 6.74
C VAL A 17 -14.41 -8.26 5.46
N LEU A 18 -14.99 -7.51 4.53
CA LEU A 18 -15.46 -8.06 3.25
C LEU A 18 -14.32 -8.64 2.43
N ILE A 19 -13.20 -7.91 2.29
CA ILE A 19 -12.02 -8.37 1.56
C ILE A 19 -11.40 -9.60 2.26
N GLY A 20 -11.27 -9.56 3.58
CA GLY A 20 -10.76 -10.69 4.36
C GLY A 20 -11.65 -11.93 4.25
N THR A 21 -12.98 -11.75 4.33
CA THR A 21 -13.94 -12.84 4.17
C THR A 21 -13.90 -13.44 2.77
N GLN A 22 -13.75 -12.63 1.73
CA GLN A 22 -13.54 -13.11 0.36
C GLN A 22 -12.34 -14.06 0.28
N SER A 23 -11.20 -13.68 0.87
CA SER A 23 -9.99 -14.49 0.85
C SER A 23 -10.20 -15.83 1.55
N VAL A 24 -10.84 -15.85 2.73
CA VAL A 24 -11.15 -17.08 3.47
C VAL A 24 -12.14 -17.96 2.71
N VAL A 25 -13.22 -17.38 2.21
CA VAL A 25 -14.28 -18.11 1.48
C VAL A 25 -13.74 -18.74 0.19
N SER A 26 -12.82 -18.07 -0.48
CA SER A 26 -12.18 -18.62 -1.68
C SER A 26 -11.31 -19.86 -1.43
N LEU A 27 -10.80 -20.01 -0.19
CA LEU A 27 -10.02 -21.18 0.22
C LEU A 27 -10.87 -22.34 0.74
N VAL A 28 -12.03 -22.03 1.33
CA VAL A 28 -12.86 -23.04 2.04
C VAL A 28 -13.91 -23.65 1.11
N PHE A 29 -14.47 -22.86 0.18
CA PHE A 29 -15.56 -23.33 -0.69
C PHE A 29 -15.09 -23.59 -2.12
N GLU A 30 -15.60 -24.67 -2.71
CA GLU A 30 -15.32 -25.04 -4.11
C GLU A 30 -15.94 -24.06 -5.11
N GLU A 31 -15.45 -24.09 -6.34
CA GLU A 31 -15.99 -23.29 -7.44
C GLU A 31 -17.45 -23.66 -7.73
N GLY A 32 -18.30 -22.63 -7.88
CA GLY A 32 -19.75 -22.82 -8.11
C GLY A 32 -20.61 -22.77 -6.84
N HIS A 33 -20.02 -22.74 -5.64
CA HIS A 33 -20.80 -22.59 -4.43
C HIS A 33 -21.39 -21.18 -4.31
N PHE A 34 -22.68 -21.05 -4.00
CA PHE A 34 -23.41 -19.78 -3.96
C PHE A 34 -22.77 -18.74 -3.01
N LEU A 35 -22.36 -19.16 -1.80
CA LEU A 35 -21.71 -18.28 -0.85
C LEU A 35 -20.35 -17.76 -1.39
N ARG A 36 -19.58 -18.62 -2.05
CA ARG A 36 -18.32 -18.19 -2.68
C ARG A 36 -18.57 -17.09 -3.71
N THR A 37 -19.54 -17.25 -4.58
CA THR A 37 -19.88 -16.26 -5.61
C THR A 37 -20.27 -14.91 -4.99
N ILE A 38 -21.11 -14.92 -3.96
CA ILE A 38 -21.53 -13.66 -3.27
C ILE A 38 -20.33 -12.96 -2.64
N PHE A 39 -19.51 -13.68 -1.85
CA PHE A 39 -18.40 -13.08 -1.15
C PHE A 39 -17.24 -12.70 -2.07
N LEU A 40 -17.05 -13.40 -3.19
CA LEU A 40 -16.12 -12.97 -4.24
C LEU A 40 -16.52 -11.61 -4.83
N TYR A 41 -17.82 -11.38 -5.02
CA TYR A 41 -18.31 -10.11 -5.53
C TYR A 41 -18.27 -8.99 -4.46
N LEU A 42 -18.80 -9.23 -3.27
CA LEU A 42 -18.84 -8.23 -2.20
C LEU A 42 -17.46 -7.88 -1.64
N GLY A 43 -16.56 -8.85 -1.57
CA GLY A 43 -15.19 -8.66 -1.12
C GLY A 43 -14.25 -8.17 -2.22
N TRP A 44 -14.72 -8.04 -3.47
CA TRP A 44 -13.90 -7.42 -4.50
C TRP A 44 -13.50 -6.01 -4.06
N PRO A 45 -12.20 -5.66 -4.04
CA PRO A 45 -11.72 -4.42 -3.42
C PRO A 45 -12.46 -3.17 -3.88
N VAL A 46 -12.81 -3.09 -5.17
CA VAL A 46 -13.57 -1.95 -5.72
C VAL A 46 -14.96 -1.86 -5.10
N VAL A 47 -15.68 -2.99 -4.98
CA VAL A 47 -17.03 -3.03 -4.39
C VAL A 47 -16.97 -2.76 -2.90
N ALA A 48 -16.08 -3.43 -2.18
CA ALA A 48 -15.92 -3.26 -0.74
C ALA A 48 -15.56 -1.82 -0.36
N LEU A 49 -14.61 -1.20 -1.07
CA LEU A 49 -14.22 0.19 -0.84
C LEU A 49 -15.33 1.18 -1.23
N THR A 50 -16.09 0.90 -2.29
CA THR A 50 -17.26 1.72 -2.66
C THR A 50 -18.32 1.71 -1.56
N ILE A 51 -18.58 0.54 -0.96
CA ILE A 51 -19.45 0.43 0.22
C ILE A 51 -18.90 1.27 1.39
N GLY A 52 -17.59 1.21 1.64
CA GLY A 52 -16.93 2.03 2.66
C GLY A 52 -17.11 3.54 2.43
N VAL A 53 -16.88 4.01 1.21
CA VAL A 53 -17.11 5.42 0.84
C VAL A 53 -18.57 5.82 1.02
N TRP A 54 -19.50 4.97 0.61
CA TRP A 54 -20.92 5.22 0.81
C TRP A 54 -21.31 5.34 2.29
N LEU A 55 -20.78 4.45 3.13
CA LEU A 55 -21.00 4.49 4.58
C LEU A 55 -20.39 5.75 5.20
N ALA A 56 -19.18 6.15 4.78
CA ALA A 56 -18.55 7.38 5.23
C ALA A 56 -19.39 8.60 4.86
N TYR A 57 -19.86 8.68 3.62
CA TYR A 57 -20.71 9.78 3.17
C TYR A 57 -22.04 9.84 3.92
N ARG A 58 -22.65 8.69 4.23
CA ARG A 58 -23.88 8.60 5.02
C ARG A 58 -23.72 9.14 6.45
N ASN A 59 -22.53 9.01 7.03
CA ASN A 59 -22.23 9.48 8.38
C ASN A 59 -22.13 11.02 8.47
N ILE A 60 -22.00 11.73 7.34
CA ILE A 60 -21.94 13.18 7.30
C ILE A 60 -23.35 13.75 7.48
N LYS A 61 -23.61 14.35 8.62
CA LYS A 61 -24.94 14.93 8.95
C LYS A 61 -25.09 16.37 8.44
N SER A 62 -24.03 17.17 8.50
CA SER A 62 -24.04 18.58 8.08
C SER A 62 -24.09 18.72 6.56
N LYS A 63 -24.90 19.67 6.06
CA LYS A 63 -24.93 20.02 4.63
C LYS A 63 -23.61 20.64 4.17
N ASP A 64 -23.01 21.48 5.01
CA ASP A 64 -21.73 22.13 4.70
C ASP A 64 -20.58 21.12 4.61
N ASP A 65 -20.57 20.12 5.51
CA ASP A 65 -19.55 19.06 5.44
C ASP A 65 -19.78 18.11 4.25
N LYS A 66 -21.03 17.89 3.83
CA LYS A 66 -21.33 17.17 2.58
C LYS A 66 -20.80 17.90 1.35
N GLN A 67 -20.88 19.22 1.34
CA GLN A 67 -20.33 20.03 0.24
C GLN A 67 -18.80 19.96 0.26
N LYS A 68 -18.15 20.14 1.42
CA LYS A 68 -16.71 19.98 1.57
C LYS A 68 -16.22 18.58 1.16
N ALA A 69 -17.00 17.54 1.50
CA ALA A 69 -16.66 16.17 1.10
C ALA A 69 -16.65 16.00 -0.42
N LYS A 70 -17.61 16.61 -1.12
CA LYS A 70 -17.68 16.55 -2.59
C LYS A 70 -16.53 17.32 -3.26
N ASP A 71 -16.20 18.50 -2.76
CA ASP A 71 -15.28 19.40 -3.41
C ASP A 71 -13.83 19.12 -2.96
N ALA A 72 -13.55 19.27 -1.65
CA ALA A 72 -12.17 19.21 -1.15
C ALA A 72 -11.67 17.78 -0.91
N TRP A 73 -12.49 16.89 -0.35
CA TRP A 73 -12.03 15.54 -0.01
C TRP A 73 -11.89 14.65 -1.24
N VAL A 74 -12.81 14.78 -2.18
CA VAL A 74 -12.72 14.07 -3.47
C VAL A 74 -11.53 14.57 -4.27
N GLU A 75 -11.31 15.88 -4.32
CA GLU A 75 -10.12 16.45 -4.99
C GLU A 75 -8.82 15.94 -4.35
N SER A 76 -8.72 15.92 -3.02
CA SER A 76 -7.57 15.40 -2.30
C SER A 76 -7.33 13.91 -2.57
N ALA A 77 -8.42 13.12 -2.58
CA ALA A 77 -8.36 11.70 -2.90
C ALA A 77 -7.88 11.47 -4.35
N LEU A 78 -8.37 12.24 -5.31
CA LEU A 78 -7.95 12.17 -6.71
C LEU A 78 -6.48 12.54 -6.89
N LYS A 79 -5.99 13.59 -6.22
CA LYS A 79 -4.57 13.96 -6.25
C LYS A 79 -3.67 12.84 -5.73
N THR A 80 -4.06 12.22 -4.61
CA THR A 80 -3.32 11.08 -4.03
C THR A 80 -3.36 9.87 -4.97
N SER A 81 -4.53 9.55 -5.52
CA SER A 81 -4.69 8.44 -6.47
C SER A 81 -3.91 8.66 -7.76
N ALA A 82 -3.86 9.88 -8.28
CA ALA A 82 -3.09 10.21 -9.47
C ALA A 82 -1.60 9.91 -9.28
N MET A 83 -1.02 10.26 -8.13
CA MET A 83 0.37 9.92 -7.80
C MET A 83 0.60 8.40 -7.83
N ILE A 84 -0.31 7.64 -7.20
CA ILE A 84 -0.21 6.17 -7.16
C ILE A 84 -0.29 5.59 -8.58
N LEU A 85 -1.22 6.06 -9.40
CA LEU A 85 -1.37 5.61 -10.80
C LEU A 85 -0.12 5.89 -11.63
N VAL A 86 0.44 7.08 -11.51
CA VAL A 86 1.68 7.46 -12.22
C VAL A 86 2.85 6.57 -11.79
N VAL A 87 3.08 6.40 -10.49
CA VAL A 87 4.18 5.56 -9.99
C VAL A 87 4.00 4.10 -10.41
N THR A 88 2.77 3.57 -10.33
CA THR A 88 2.48 2.20 -10.76
C THR A 88 2.67 2.03 -12.27
N GLY A 89 2.22 2.98 -13.06
CA GLY A 89 2.38 2.96 -14.52
C GLY A 89 3.85 3.03 -14.95
N LEU A 90 4.63 3.95 -14.36
CA LEU A 90 6.07 4.05 -14.62
C LEU A 90 6.82 2.81 -14.15
N GLY A 91 6.49 2.27 -12.98
CA GLY A 91 7.04 1.02 -12.47
C GLY A 91 6.74 -0.15 -13.39
N GLY A 92 5.52 -0.26 -13.88
CA GLY A 92 5.12 -1.26 -14.87
C GLY A 92 5.88 -1.14 -16.20
N SER A 93 6.05 0.08 -16.70
CA SER A 93 6.84 0.34 -17.91
C SER A 93 8.31 -0.04 -17.73
N LEU A 94 8.92 0.33 -16.61
CA LEU A 94 10.28 -0.06 -16.28
C LEU A 94 10.41 -1.58 -16.14
N SER A 95 9.45 -2.23 -15.49
CA SER A 95 9.37 -3.68 -15.39
C SER A 95 9.31 -4.36 -16.77
N ALA A 96 8.55 -3.81 -17.71
CA ALA A 96 8.48 -4.32 -19.07
C ALA A 96 9.83 -4.20 -19.82
N ILE A 97 10.52 -3.08 -19.63
CA ILE A 97 11.87 -2.86 -20.20
C ILE A 97 12.86 -3.86 -19.59
N LEU A 98 12.89 -4.01 -18.26
CA LEU A 98 13.80 -4.92 -17.57
C LEU A 98 13.65 -6.37 -18.03
N ARG A 99 12.40 -6.85 -18.26
CA ARG A 99 12.16 -8.20 -18.81
C ARG A 99 12.80 -8.46 -20.18
N GLY A 100 12.98 -7.42 -20.98
CA GLY A 100 13.60 -7.50 -22.30
C GLY A 100 15.12 -7.36 -22.29
N THR A 101 15.75 -7.25 -21.11
CA THR A 101 17.18 -7.04 -20.96
C THR A 101 17.82 -8.11 -20.07
N PRO A 102 19.14 -8.36 -20.19
CA PRO A 102 19.88 -9.25 -19.29
C PRO A 102 20.00 -8.74 -17.84
N ALA A 103 19.45 -7.55 -17.54
CA ALA A 103 19.59 -6.91 -16.23
C ALA A 103 19.00 -7.77 -15.09
N VAL A 104 17.87 -8.45 -15.34
CA VAL A 104 17.25 -9.35 -14.37
C VAL A 104 18.17 -10.49 -13.99
N ASP A 105 18.74 -11.17 -15.00
CA ASP A 105 19.65 -12.30 -14.80
C ASP A 105 20.93 -11.83 -14.10
N TYR A 106 21.48 -10.70 -14.51
CA TYR A 106 22.67 -10.12 -13.90
C TYR A 106 22.47 -9.82 -12.41
N ILE A 107 21.39 -9.16 -12.04
CA ILE A 107 21.06 -8.85 -10.63
C ILE A 107 20.88 -10.16 -9.84
N THR A 108 20.15 -11.12 -10.39
CA THR A 108 19.91 -12.41 -9.73
C THR A 108 21.22 -13.16 -9.49
N THR A 109 22.09 -13.25 -10.52
CA THR A 109 23.41 -13.89 -10.42
C THR A 109 24.26 -13.19 -9.37
N MET A 110 24.29 -11.86 -9.36
CA MET A 110 25.01 -11.10 -8.35
C MET A 110 24.57 -11.45 -6.92
N PHE A 111 23.25 -11.57 -6.67
CA PHE A 111 22.76 -11.96 -5.36
C PHE A 111 23.16 -13.39 -4.97
N THR A 112 23.11 -14.33 -5.91
CA THR A 112 23.51 -15.72 -5.67
C THR A 112 25.01 -15.89 -5.48
N ASP A 113 25.83 -15.21 -6.27
CA ASP A 113 27.29 -15.27 -6.20
C ASP A 113 27.84 -14.71 -4.88
N TYR A 114 27.21 -13.66 -4.37
CA TYR A 114 27.54 -13.09 -3.05
C TYR A 114 26.86 -13.83 -1.89
N GLY A 115 26.08 -14.88 -2.14
CA GLY A 115 25.35 -15.61 -1.11
C GLY A 115 24.30 -14.78 -0.37
N LEU A 116 23.80 -13.70 -0.98
CA LEU A 116 22.78 -12.83 -0.37
C LEU A 116 21.39 -13.45 -0.53
N PRO A 117 20.58 -13.46 0.53
CA PRO A 117 19.18 -13.86 0.43
C PRO A 117 18.44 -12.99 -0.57
N THR A 118 17.79 -13.59 -1.56
CA THR A 118 17.07 -12.88 -2.63
C THR A 118 15.94 -11.97 -2.11
N ILE A 119 15.40 -12.28 -0.92
CA ILE A 119 14.40 -11.48 -0.22
C ILE A 119 14.90 -10.07 0.14
N LEU A 120 16.21 -9.85 0.22
CA LEU A 120 16.78 -8.54 0.51
C LEU A 120 16.59 -7.56 -0.64
N LEU A 121 16.41 -8.02 -1.88
CA LEU A 121 16.24 -7.14 -3.02
C LEU A 121 14.96 -6.28 -2.90
N PRO A 122 13.75 -6.85 -2.77
CA PRO A 122 12.54 -6.05 -2.56
C PRO A 122 12.61 -5.22 -1.27
N PHE A 123 13.23 -5.72 -0.22
CA PHE A 123 13.41 -5.00 1.04
C PHE A 123 14.23 -3.72 0.86
N VAL A 124 15.40 -3.80 0.23
CA VAL A 124 16.26 -2.64 -0.04
C VAL A 124 15.59 -1.64 -1.00
N ILE A 125 14.92 -2.12 -2.03
CA ILE A 125 14.16 -1.25 -2.94
C ILE A 125 13.07 -0.50 -2.18
N GLY A 126 12.39 -1.17 -1.25
CA GLY A 126 11.39 -0.53 -0.38
C GLY A 126 11.99 0.59 0.48
N ILE A 127 13.16 0.36 1.09
CA ILE A 127 13.90 1.39 1.83
C ILE A 127 14.21 2.59 0.94
N ILE A 128 14.86 2.35 -0.19
CA ILE A 128 15.28 3.41 -1.12
C ILE A 128 14.07 4.20 -1.64
N GLY A 129 13.01 3.51 -2.05
CA GLY A 129 11.78 4.13 -2.52
C GLY A 129 11.14 5.04 -1.48
N ASN A 130 11.11 4.62 -0.21
CA ASN A 130 10.63 5.45 0.89
C ASN A 130 11.59 6.61 1.20
N MET A 131 12.89 6.37 1.22
CA MET A 131 13.88 7.44 1.50
C MET A 131 13.81 8.57 0.48
N ILE A 132 13.62 8.24 -0.80
CA ILE A 132 13.53 9.26 -1.86
C ILE A 132 12.23 10.06 -1.77
N THR A 133 11.10 9.37 -1.53
CA THR A 133 9.77 9.97 -1.66
C THR A 133 9.15 10.41 -0.32
N GLY A 134 9.64 9.88 0.80
CA GLY A 134 9.02 10.05 2.12
C GLY A 134 7.68 9.28 2.28
N SER A 135 7.27 8.53 1.27
CA SER A 135 5.99 7.83 1.22
C SER A 135 6.16 6.32 1.29
N THR A 136 5.65 5.70 2.36
CA THR A 136 5.62 4.24 2.50
C THR A 136 4.88 3.58 1.34
N THR A 137 3.73 4.11 0.95
CA THR A 137 2.93 3.58 -0.16
C THR A 137 3.72 3.55 -1.46
N VAL A 138 4.41 4.66 -1.79
CA VAL A 138 5.25 4.74 -2.99
C VAL A 138 6.40 3.74 -2.90
N GLY A 139 7.05 3.61 -1.75
CA GLY A 139 8.11 2.63 -1.54
C GLY A 139 7.65 1.19 -1.78
N VAL A 140 6.49 0.81 -1.22
CA VAL A 140 5.90 -0.53 -1.43
C VAL A 140 5.58 -0.78 -2.90
N ILE A 141 4.92 0.18 -3.57
CA ILE A 141 4.53 0.04 -4.98
C ILE A 141 5.78 -0.05 -5.86
N THR A 142 6.80 0.76 -5.59
CA THR A 142 8.07 0.72 -6.32
C THR A 142 8.75 -0.63 -6.17
N ALA A 143 8.87 -1.14 -4.93
CA ALA A 143 9.45 -2.46 -4.69
C ALA A 143 8.69 -3.57 -5.43
N ALA A 144 7.37 -3.59 -5.31
CA ALA A 144 6.52 -4.57 -5.99
C ALA A 144 6.66 -4.50 -7.51
N SER A 145 6.62 -3.28 -8.08
CA SER A 145 6.69 -3.09 -9.55
C SER A 145 8.05 -3.49 -10.12
N LEU A 146 9.14 -3.15 -9.44
CA LEU A 146 10.50 -3.46 -9.92
C LEU A 146 10.85 -4.94 -9.76
N VAL A 147 10.38 -5.59 -8.69
CA VAL A 147 10.71 -7.00 -8.42
C VAL A 147 9.78 -7.96 -9.15
N ALA A 148 8.57 -7.54 -9.53
CA ALA A 148 7.60 -8.39 -10.22
C ALA A 148 8.17 -9.16 -11.44
N PRO A 149 9.00 -8.58 -12.33
CA PRO A 149 9.58 -9.33 -13.45
C PRO A 149 10.62 -10.36 -13.02
N MET A 150 11.18 -10.23 -11.82
CA MET A 150 12.31 -10.99 -11.30
C MET A 150 11.88 -12.14 -10.38
N LEU A 151 10.60 -12.24 -10.00
CA LEU A 151 10.11 -13.19 -8.98
C LEU A 151 10.50 -14.62 -9.28
N GLY A 152 10.36 -15.06 -10.55
CA GLY A 152 10.72 -16.41 -10.98
C GLY A 152 12.21 -16.69 -10.84
N SER A 153 13.06 -15.77 -11.28
CA SER A 153 14.52 -15.91 -11.23
C SER A 153 15.05 -15.85 -9.80
N LEU A 154 14.38 -15.07 -8.93
CA LEU A 154 14.75 -14.94 -7.51
C LEU A 154 14.21 -16.08 -6.64
N GLY A 155 13.33 -16.93 -7.16
CA GLY A 155 12.65 -17.98 -6.40
C GLY A 155 11.74 -17.43 -5.28
N LEU A 156 11.19 -16.24 -5.46
CA LEU A 156 10.33 -15.58 -4.48
C LEU A 156 8.86 -15.67 -4.87
N SER A 157 7.99 -15.93 -3.90
CA SER A 157 6.56 -15.74 -4.08
C SER A 157 6.20 -14.24 -4.12
N PRO A 158 5.15 -13.84 -4.87
CA PRO A 158 4.68 -12.45 -4.89
C PRO A 158 4.41 -11.88 -3.50
N GLU A 159 3.83 -12.70 -2.61
CA GLU A 159 3.49 -12.31 -1.25
C GLU A 159 4.73 -12.03 -0.40
N ALA A 160 5.76 -12.91 -0.48
CA ALA A 160 7.01 -12.73 0.22
C ALA A 160 7.75 -11.46 -0.25
N ALA A 161 7.80 -11.24 -1.56
CA ALA A 161 8.41 -10.05 -2.13
C ALA A 161 7.67 -8.76 -1.72
N MET A 162 6.33 -8.79 -1.73
CA MET A 162 5.50 -7.67 -1.29
C MET A 162 5.71 -7.35 0.18
N LEU A 163 5.71 -8.36 1.05
CA LEU A 163 5.95 -8.19 2.48
C LEU A 163 7.35 -7.64 2.77
N ALA A 164 8.36 -8.12 2.07
CA ALA A 164 9.72 -7.62 2.20
C ALA A 164 9.82 -6.15 1.77
N GLY A 165 9.26 -5.79 0.62
CA GLY A 165 9.22 -4.40 0.15
C GLY A 165 8.45 -3.47 1.09
N ALA A 166 7.33 -3.94 1.63
CA ALA A 166 6.54 -3.22 2.62
C ALA A 166 7.35 -3.00 3.92
N SER A 167 8.00 -4.04 4.43
CA SER A 167 8.84 -3.96 5.63
C SER A 167 9.99 -2.97 5.44
N GLY A 168 10.67 -3.01 4.29
CA GLY A 168 11.71 -2.05 3.95
C GLY A 168 11.20 -0.61 3.93
N SER A 169 10.02 -0.39 3.35
CA SER A 169 9.41 0.95 3.24
C SER A 169 9.02 1.59 4.58
N VAL A 170 8.96 0.81 5.65
CA VAL A 170 8.58 1.31 6.99
C VAL A 170 9.80 1.60 7.86
N ILE A 171 10.96 0.98 7.59
CA ILE A 171 12.13 0.99 8.48
C ILE A 171 12.68 2.40 8.70
N ILE A 172 12.79 3.21 7.66
CA ILE A 172 13.37 4.55 7.76
C ILE A 172 12.30 5.60 7.54
N LYS A 173 12.09 6.44 8.55
CA LYS A 173 11.24 7.63 8.47
C LYS A 173 12.08 8.86 8.70
N TYR A 174 12.11 9.77 7.73
CA TYR A 174 12.96 10.94 7.77
C TYR A 174 12.15 12.23 7.52
N VAL A 175 12.81 13.35 7.57
CA VAL A 175 12.20 14.70 7.47
C VAL A 175 11.38 14.96 6.20
N ASN A 176 11.54 14.13 5.15
CA ASN A 176 10.74 14.19 3.93
C ASN A 176 9.38 13.47 4.05
N SER A 177 9.14 12.75 5.16
CA SER A 177 7.87 12.05 5.40
C SER A 177 6.90 12.95 6.17
N SER A 178 5.67 13.12 5.66
CA SER A 178 4.60 13.84 6.37
C SER A 178 4.32 13.22 7.74
N TYR A 179 4.43 11.91 7.85
CA TYR A 179 4.20 11.18 9.10
C TYR A 179 5.26 11.49 10.16
N PHE A 180 6.49 11.71 9.75
CA PHE A 180 7.57 12.21 10.63
C PHE A 180 7.15 13.50 11.33
N TRP A 181 6.63 14.46 10.59
CA TRP A 181 6.20 15.75 11.15
C TRP A 181 4.97 15.64 12.06
N VAL A 182 4.04 14.75 11.74
CA VAL A 182 2.89 14.49 12.62
C VAL A 182 3.36 13.94 13.96
N CYS A 183 4.22 12.92 13.96
CA CYS A 183 4.76 12.34 15.19
C CYS A 183 5.60 13.35 15.98
N THR A 184 6.48 14.09 15.32
CA THR A 184 7.32 15.13 15.94
C THR A 184 6.48 16.21 16.61
N SER A 185 5.43 16.70 15.93
CA SER A 185 4.55 17.74 16.46
C SER A 185 3.73 17.25 17.65
N LEU A 186 3.16 16.05 17.57
CA LEU A 186 2.37 15.48 18.66
C LEU A 186 3.21 15.16 19.90
N SER A 187 4.44 14.70 19.70
CA SER A 187 5.37 14.37 20.79
C SER A 187 6.13 15.58 21.31
N LYS A 188 5.95 16.76 20.70
CA LYS A 188 6.67 18.01 21.05
C LYS A 188 8.19 17.85 21.06
N LEU A 189 8.72 16.99 20.20
CA LEU A 189 10.17 16.78 20.07
C LEU A 189 10.80 17.89 19.23
N SER A 190 12.06 18.22 19.52
CA SER A 190 12.86 19.00 18.59
C SER A 190 13.18 18.17 17.33
N VAL A 191 13.43 18.82 16.21
CA VAL A 191 13.75 18.09 14.96
C VAL A 191 14.97 17.17 15.10
N PRO A 192 16.09 17.60 15.74
CA PRO A 192 17.21 16.69 15.99
C PRO A 192 16.83 15.47 16.84
N ASP A 193 16.08 15.67 17.93
CA ASP A 193 15.64 14.57 18.79
C ASP A 193 14.69 13.61 18.05
N ALA A 194 13.80 14.15 17.21
CA ALA A 194 12.90 13.35 16.39
C ALA A 194 13.64 12.54 15.33
N VAL A 195 14.66 13.11 14.69
CA VAL A 195 15.51 12.37 13.72
C VAL A 195 16.22 11.23 14.43
N PHE A 196 16.76 11.46 15.62
CA PHE A 196 17.47 10.42 16.36
C PHE A 196 16.53 9.35 16.93
N SER A 197 15.34 9.73 17.42
CA SER A 197 14.44 8.80 18.13
C SER A 197 13.47 8.09 17.21
N TYR A 198 13.14 8.68 16.06
CA TYR A 198 12.08 8.20 15.16
C TYR A 198 12.59 7.88 13.75
N GLY A 199 13.63 8.54 13.30
CA GLY A 199 14.17 8.37 11.94
C GLY A 199 15.30 7.36 11.83
N GLY A 200 15.87 6.97 12.91
CA GLY A 200 17.01 6.08 12.97
C GLY A 200 16.95 5.10 14.08
#